data_6e0a208dba27d49ad81753e09cda3700
#
_entry.id   6e0a208dba27d49ad81753e09cda3700
#
_cell.length_a   1.000
_cell.length_b   1.000
_cell.length_c   1.000
_cell.angle_alpha   90.00
_cell.angle_beta   90.00
_cell.angle_gamma   90.00
#
_symmetry.space_group_name_H-M   'P 1'
#
loop_
_entity.id
_entity.type
_entity.pdbx_description
1 polymer ?
#
loop_
_entity_poly.entity_id
_entity_poly.type
_entity_poly.pdbx_seq_one_letter_code
_entity_poly.pdbx_strand_id
1 'polypeptide(L)'
;MRAVVLDTEPRTLRVVSDWPEPEPGPGEVLVRVRGVGICGSDLALHAGRRQPPSFPWVVGHETFGEIAATGPGVERGRTGQHVVVEPNIPCGTCPACRAGRTSACPHRKVLGFSVPGTLAEKIAVPAAYAWPVPDDWADGDAVCAEPLTVAHAAIRRAMAVKAAAPAGLERCLVIGAGSQGTLTCVALVACGIAPAVLDPQPGRLALAAELGGRVAEPGEGGFGLVFETSGAPEALAEATGRAARGGLIVLMGLNAQPVPVVTQRIVQRQLTLMGSLIYDHPGDFAAVTGERNRGAGRVLRACYPMAEAETAFSAAAAVPGKTWIRVQPPEGS
;
A
#
# COMPACT_ATOMS: atom_id res chain seq x y z
N MET A 1 -0.60 27.17 2.34
CA MET A 1 -0.28 26.07 3.29
C MET A 1 1.05 25.43 2.94
N ARG A 2 1.66 24.68 3.87
CA ARG A 2 2.87 23.90 3.57
C ARG A 2 2.54 22.62 2.81
N ALA A 3 3.42 22.27 1.85
CA ALA A 3 3.37 21.00 1.12
C ALA A 3 4.80 20.54 0.80
N VAL A 4 4.98 19.23 0.59
CA VAL A 4 6.22 18.67 0.06
C VAL A 4 6.04 18.46 -1.44
N VAL A 5 6.88 19.11 -2.21
CA VAL A 5 6.86 19.02 -3.67
C VAL A 5 8.12 18.35 -4.19
N LEU A 6 7.94 17.56 -5.22
CA LEU A 6 9.02 17.01 -6.05
C LEU A 6 9.30 17.99 -7.17
N ASP A 7 10.54 18.45 -7.25
CA ASP A 7 11.03 19.29 -8.36
C ASP A 7 11.65 18.44 -9.48
N THR A 8 11.87 19.05 -10.63
CA THR A 8 12.42 18.36 -11.79
C THR A 8 13.95 18.38 -11.84
N GLU A 9 14.57 19.53 -11.50
CA GLU A 9 16.03 19.73 -11.54
C GLU A 9 16.48 20.69 -10.43
N PRO A 10 17.25 20.25 -9.43
CA PRO A 10 17.52 18.84 -9.19
C PRO A 10 16.25 18.08 -8.79
N ARG A 11 16.20 16.79 -9.06
CA ARG A 11 15.07 15.95 -8.67
C ARG A 11 15.11 15.67 -7.17
N THR A 12 14.53 16.56 -6.41
CA THR A 12 14.56 16.59 -4.95
C THR A 12 13.19 16.94 -4.39
N LEU A 13 12.97 16.57 -3.15
CA LEU A 13 11.79 16.98 -2.38
C LEU A 13 12.12 18.21 -1.56
N ARG A 14 11.26 19.21 -1.64
CA ARG A 14 11.36 20.38 -0.76
C ARG A 14 10.01 20.76 -0.16
N VAL A 15 10.05 21.40 0.99
CA VAL A 15 8.86 22.00 1.60
C VAL A 15 8.63 23.38 1.00
N VAL A 16 7.43 23.64 0.52
CA VAL A 16 6.95 24.95 0.15
C VAL A 16 5.94 25.44 1.19
N SER A 17 5.84 26.75 1.40
CA SER A 17 4.92 27.38 2.36
C SER A 17 3.72 28.05 1.72
N ASP A 18 3.74 28.20 0.42
CA ASP A 18 2.79 28.97 -0.40
C ASP A 18 1.92 28.08 -1.33
N TRP A 19 1.89 26.76 -1.05
CA TRP A 19 1.00 25.88 -1.82
C TRP A 19 -0.47 26.28 -1.60
N PRO A 20 -1.28 26.33 -2.67
CA PRO A 20 -2.69 26.70 -2.55
C PRO A 20 -3.42 25.82 -1.51
N GLU A 21 -4.14 26.45 -0.60
CA GLU A 21 -4.97 25.71 0.33
C GLU A 21 -6.26 25.29 -0.37
N PRO A 22 -6.64 24.00 -0.36
CA PRO A 22 -7.85 23.54 -1.01
C PRO A 22 -9.10 23.89 -0.18
N GLU A 23 -10.20 24.16 -0.88
CA GLU A 23 -11.53 24.22 -0.30
C GLU A 23 -12.34 23.00 -0.72
N PRO A 24 -13.12 22.38 0.20
CA PRO A 24 -13.93 21.21 -0.16
C PRO A 24 -15.11 21.61 -1.02
N GLY A 25 -15.17 21.07 -2.24
CA GLY A 25 -16.29 21.22 -3.15
C GLY A 25 -17.53 20.39 -2.75
N PRO A 26 -18.60 20.43 -3.56
CA PRO A 26 -19.79 19.61 -3.32
C PRO A 26 -19.44 18.11 -3.22
N GLY A 27 -19.86 17.46 -2.13
CA GLY A 27 -19.59 16.05 -1.86
C GLY A 27 -18.18 15.74 -1.36
N GLU A 28 -17.34 16.76 -1.10
CA GLU A 28 -15.99 16.59 -0.59
C GLU A 28 -15.86 16.94 0.89
N VAL A 29 -14.76 16.48 1.48
CA VAL A 29 -14.30 16.88 2.80
C VAL A 29 -12.89 17.45 2.71
N LEU A 30 -12.58 18.42 3.57
CA LEU A 30 -11.22 18.90 3.80
C LEU A 30 -10.60 18.08 4.93
N VAL A 31 -9.54 17.37 4.64
CA VAL A 31 -8.80 16.59 5.63
C VAL A 31 -7.56 17.37 6.04
N ARG A 32 -7.40 17.62 7.34
CA ARG A 32 -6.15 18.03 7.97
C ARG A 32 -5.28 16.79 8.08
N VAL A 33 -4.18 16.77 7.35
CA VAL A 33 -3.28 15.62 7.27
C VAL A 33 -2.42 15.55 8.54
N ARG A 34 -2.42 14.42 9.22
CA ARG A 34 -1.54 14.15 10.38
C ARG A 34 -0.26 13.45 9.96
N GLY A 35 -0.36 12.52 9.00
CA GLY A 35 0.79 11.82 8.51
C GLY A 35 0.56 11.08 7.19
N VAL A 36 1.68 10.77 6.52
CA VAL A 36 1.71 10.11 5.22
C VAL A 36 2.80 9.05 5.19
N GLY A 37 2.44 7.82 4.85
CA GLY A 37 3.38 6.72 4.62
C GLY A 37 4.13 6.88 3.30
N ILE A 38 5.38 6.38 3.26
CA ILE A 38 6.18 6.35 2.05
C ILE A 38 6.06 4.97 1.41
N CYS A 39 5.58 4.94 0.17
CA CYS A 39 5.44 3.73 -0.64
C CYS A 39 6.62 3.55 -1.60
N GLY A 40 6.88 2.32 -2.03
CA GLY A 40 7.84 2.05 -3.10
C GLY A 40 7.55 2.76 -4.42
N SER A 41 6.27 3.06 -4.68
CA SER A 41 5.83 3.84 -5.85
C SER A 41 6.18 5.33 -5.74
N ASP A 42 6.19 5.91 -4.52
CA ASP A 42 6.70 7.27 -4.28
C ASP A 42 8.21 7.33 -4.49
N LEU A 43 8.93 6.29 -4.02
CA LEU A 43 10.37 6.15 -4.29
C LEU A 43 10.69 6.01 -5.78
N ALA A 44 9.79 5.39 -6.55
CA ALA A 44 9.93 5.30 -8.00
C ALA A 44 9.73 6.66 -8.69
N LEU A 45 8.81 7.50 -8.19
CA LEU A 45 8.67 8.90 -8.62
C LEU A 45 9.93 9.70 -8.29
N HIS A 46 10.38 9.65 -7.05
CA HIS A 46 11.56 10.38 -6.58
C HIS A 46 12.82 9.98 -7.39
N ALA A 47 13.02 8.70 -7.64
CA ALA A 47 14.14 8.18 -8.44
C ALA A 47 14.01 8.38 -9.96
N GLY A 48 12.94 9.04 -10.45
CA GLY A 48 12.74 9.25 -11.88
C GLY A 48 12.29 8.05 -12.70
N ARG A 49 12.07 6.90 -12.07
CA ARG A 49 11.57 5.70 -12.76
C ARG A 49 10.10 5.82 -13.16
N ARG A 50 9.38 6.75 -12.56
CA ARG A 50 8.03 7.16 -12.92
C ARG A 50 7.98 8.68 -13.01
N GLN A 51 7.13 9.22 -13.91
CA GLN A 51 6.97 10.66 -14.08
C GLN A 51 5.58 11.10 -13.56
N PRO A 52 5.50 12.22 -12.81
CA PRO A 52 4.23 12.85 -12.51
C PRO A 52 3.72 13.62 -13.75
N PRO A 53 2.43 14.02 -13.79
CA PRO A 53 1.87 14.80 -14.87
C PRO A 53 2.53 16.17 -15.10
N SER A 54 3.05 16.78 -14.04
CA SER A 54 3.69 18.10 -14.07
C SER A 54 4.70 18.26 -12.92
N PHE A 55 5.46 19.33 -12.94
CA PHE A 55 6.32 19.79 -11.84
C PHE A 55 6.04 21.27 -11.51
N PRO A 56 6.17 21.71 -10.23
CA PRO A 56 6.40 20.87 -9.06
C PRO A 56 5.20 19.97 -8.76
N TRP A 57 5.42 18.82 -8.10
CA TRP A 57 4.38 17.82 -7.85
C TRP A 57 4.30 17.42 -6.38
N VAL A 58 3.12 17.51 -5.77
CA VAL A 58 2.90 17.00 -4.42
C VAL A 58 2.85 15.47 -4.46
N VAL A 59 3.70 14.81 -3.66
CA VAL A 59 3.79 13.35 -3.56
C VAL A 59 2.95 12.79 -2.42
N GLY A 60 2.92 11.44 -2.28
CA GLY A 60 2.29 10.74 -1.16
C GLY A 60 0.83 10.37 -1.41
N HIS A 61 0.43 9.22 -0.83
CA HIS A 61 -0.92 8.66 -1.00
C HIS A 61 -1.39 7.76 0.15
N GLU A 62 -0.54 7.41 1.11
CA GLU A 62 -0.89 6.59 2.27
C GLU A 62 -1.15 7.50 3.47
N THR A 63 -2.38 8.03 3.58
CA THR A 63 -2.67 9.22 4.39
C THR A 63 -3.69 8.96 5.46
N PHE A 64 -3.43 9.50 6.64
CA PHE A 64 -4.42 9.64 7.69
C PHE A 64 -4.46 11.08 8.23
N GLY A 65 -5.58 11.44 8.83
CA GLY A 65 -5.80 12.78 9.37
C GLY A 65 -7.17 12.93 10.00
N GLU A 66 -7.64 14.16 10.06
CA GLU A 66 -8.92 14.54 10.66
C GLU A 66 -9.71 15.42 9.68
N ILE A 67 -11.03 15.24 9.60
CA ILE A 67 -11.88 16.10 8.79
C ILE A 67 -11.97 17.49 9.43
N ALA A 68 -11.38 18.49 8.79
CA ALA A 68 -11.36 19.88 9.22
C ALA A 68 -12.62 20.64 8.80
N ALA A 69 -13.21 20.29 7.64
CA ALA A 69 -14.41 20.90 7.12
C ALA A 69 -15.14 19.97 6.14
N THR A 70 -16.43 20.21 5.95
CA THR A 70 -17.27 19.49 4.99
C THR A 70 -17.79 20.44 3.91
N GLY A 71 -17.74 20.01 2.65
CA GLY A 71 -18.31 20.73 1.52
C GLY A 71 -19.85 20.56 1.44
N PRO A 72 -20.49 21.29 0.51
CA PRO A 72 -21.93 21.18 0.29
C PRO A 72 -22.38 19.74 0.04
N GLY A 73 -23.47 19.33 0.68
CA GLY A 73 -24.05 17.99 0.53
C GLY A 73 -23.39 16.90 1.40
N VAL A 74 -22.35 17.23 2.18
CA VAL A 74 -21.77 16.32 3.17
C VAL A 74 -22.31 16.64 4.56
N GLU A 75 -22.56 15.61 5.35
CA GLU A 75 -23.02 15.73 6.72
C GLU A 75 -22.00 16.50 7.59
N ARG A 76 -22.45 17.60 8.23
CA ARG A 76 -21.57 18.45 9.06
C ARG A 76 -21.02 17.72 10.29
N GLY A 77 -21.72 16.72 10.80
CA GLY A 77 -21.27 15.89 11.94
C GLY A 77 -20.00 15.07 11.66
N ARG A 78 -19.52 15.06 10.42
CA ARG A 78 -18.23 14.43 10.08
C ARG A 78 -17.00 15.27 10.46
N THR A 79 -17.16 16.56 10.72
CA THR A 79 -16.05 17.41 11.20
C THR A 79 -15.53 16.89 12.54
N GLY A 80 -14.22 16.77 12.66
CA GLY A 80 -13.52 16.19 13.81
C GLY A 80 -13.30 14.67 13.71
N GLN A 81 -13.91 13.96 12.73
CA GLN A 81 -13.67 12.53 12.57
C GLN A 81 -12.22 12.24 12.16
N HIS A 82 -11.60 11.28 12.82
CA HIS A 82 -10.35 10.68 12.36
C HIS A 82 -10.63 9.81 11.12
N VAL A 83 -9.81 9.98 10.10
CA VAL A 83 -10.00 9.30 8.81
C VAL A 83 -8.68 8.81 8.24
N VAL A 84 -8.76 7.72 7.49
CA VAL A 84 -7.75 7.32 6.51
C VAL A 84 -8.27 7.62 5.11
N VAL A 85 -7.39 8.07 4.23
CA VAL A 85 -7.77 8.48 2.88
C VAL A 85 -7.51 7.36 1.90
N GLU A 86 -8.54 6.97 1.17
CA GLU A 86 -8.42 6.04 0.05
C GLU A 86 -7.95 6.81 -1.19
N PRO A 87 -6.71 6.61 -1.67
CA PRO A 87 -6.15 7.42 -2.76
C PRO A 87 -6.62 7.03 -4.16
N ASN A 88 -7.26 5.86 -4.32
CA ASN A 88 -7.67 5.33 -5.61
C ASN A 88 -9.15 5.62 -5.86
N ILE A 89 -9.44 6.62 -6.70
CA ILE A 89 -10.80 7.10 -7.00
C ILE A 89 -11.22 6.58 -8.38
N PRO A 90 -11.98 5.48 -8.49
CA PRO A 90 -12.46 4.94 -9.76
C PRO A 90 -13.54 5.83 -10.38
N CYS A 91 -13.79 5.72 -11.68
CA CYS A 91 -14.77 6.57 -12.38
C CYS A 91 -16.24 6.20 -12.07
N GLY A 92 -16.51 5.04 -11.47
CA GLY A 92 -17.86 4.56 -11.14
C GLY A 92 -18.70 4.06 -12.34
N THR A 93 -18.35 4.40 -13.59
CA THR A 93 -19.23 4.20 -14.75
C THR A 93 -18.72 3.21 -15.81
N CYS A 94 -17.43 2.87 -15.81
CA CYS A 94 -16.87 1.92 -16.77
C CYS A 94 -17.32 0.47 -16.47
N PRO A 95 -17.16 -0.46 -17.41
CA PRO A 95 -17.55 -1.87 -17.22
C PRO A 95 -16.90 -2.51 -15.99
N ALA A 96 -15.62 -2.20 -15.72
CA ALA A 96 -14.92 -2.73 -14.55
C ALA A 96 -15.56 -2.24 -13.24
N CYS A 97 -15.88 -0.94 -13.13
CA CYS A 97 -16.55 -0.38 -11.96
C CYS A 97 -17.94 -0.97 -11.75
N ARG A 98 -18.74 -1.10 -12.81
CA ARG A 98 -20.08 -1.72 -12.75
C ARG A 98 -20.04 -3.18 -12.32
N ALA A 99 -18.94 -3.88 -12.62
CA ALA A 99 -18.69 -5.26 -12.19
C ALA A 99 -18.06 -5.37 -10.79
N GLY A 100 -17.93 -4.25 -10.02
CA GLY A 100 -17.30 -4.22 -8.71
C GLY A 100 -15.78 -4.41 -8.72
N ARG A 101 -15.14 -4.43 -9.89
CA ARG A 101 -13.68 -4.54 -10.05
C ARG A 101 -13.05 -3.17 -10.26
N THR A 102 -13.17 -2.31 -9.26
CA THR A 102 -12.75 -0.91 -9.35
C THR A 102 -11.24 -0.74 -9.47
N SER A 103 -10.46 -1.70 -8.99
CA SER A 103 -9.00 -1.77 -9.19
C SER A 103 -8.59 -1.84 -10.67
N ALA A 104 -9.45 -2.39 -11.53
CA ALA A 104 -9.24 -2.48 -12.97
C ALA A 104 -9.82 -1.28 -13.75
N CYS A 105 -10.23 -0.20 -13.09
CA CYS A 105 -10.77 1.00 -13.73
C CYS A 105 -9.66 1.71 -14.54
N PRO A 106 -9.81 1.87 -15.88
CA PRO A 106 -8.82 2.54 -16.72
C PRO A 106 -8.81 4.07 -16.53
N HIS A 107 -9.87 4.63 -15.94
CA HIS A 107 -10.05 6.07 -15.70
C HIS A 107 -9.88 6.46 -14.23
N ARG A 108 -9.21 5.60 -13.46
CA ARG A 108 -8.98 5.84 -12.04
C ARG A 108 -8.09 7.06 -11.82
N LYS A 109 -8.53 8.00 -10.98
CA LYS A 109 -7.66 9.03 -10.43
C LYS A 109 -6.92 8.46 -9.21
N VAL A 110 -5.65 8.79 -9.09
CA VAL A 110 -4.80 8.30 -7.99
C VAL A 110 -4.05 9.49 -7.40
N LEU A 111 -4.29 9.77 -6.13
CA LEU A 111 -3.58 10.81 -5.38
C LEU A 111 -2.07 10.52 -5.42
N GLY A 112 -1.26 11.55 -5.65
CA GLY A 112 0.19 11.44 -5.79
C GLY A 112 0.69 11.00 -7.17
N PHE A 113 -0.21 10.55 -8.09
CA PHE A 113 0.19 10.03 -9.40
C PHE A 113 -0.51 10.68 -10.59
N SER A 114 -1.83 10.73 -10.62
CA SER A 114 -2.60 11.36 -11.69
C SER A 114 -3.26 12.66 -11.26
N VAL A 115 -3.34 12.89 -9.97
CA VAL A 115 -3.71 14.13 -9.31
C VAL A 115 -2.72 14.39 -8.17
N PRO A 116 -2.57 15.65 -7.70
CA PRO A 116 -1.63 15.97 -6.61
C PRO A 116 -1.80 15.04 -5.42
N GLY A 117 -0.68 14.76 -4.74
CA GLY A 117 -0.63 13.86 -3.61
C GLY A 117 -1.05 14.52 -2.29
N THR A 118 -0.78 13.81 -1.23
CA THR A 118 -1.32 14.09 0.09
C THR A 118 -0.28 14.59 1.10
N LEU A 119 0.99 14.68 0.72
CA LEU A 119 2.04 15.20 1.61
C LEU A 119 1.99 16.73 1.69
N ALA A 120 0.89 17.23 2.23
CA ALA A 120 0.55 18.62 2.45
C ALA A 120 -0.25 18.75 3.77
N GLU A 121 -0.36 19.97 4.31
CA GLU A 121 -1.08 20.18 5.58
C GLU A 121 -2.58 19.85 5.47
N LYS A 122 -3.17 20.07 4.29
CA LYS A 122 -4.60 19.81 4.04
C LYS A 122 -4.79 19.28 2.61
N ILE A 123 -5.81 18.46 2.45
CA ILE A 123 -6.26 17.95 1.15
C ILE A 123 -7.80 17.96 1.08
N ALA A 124 -8.36 18.21 -0.09
CA ALA A 124 -9.78 18.00 -0.36
C ALA A 124 -9.96 16.67 -1.10
N VAL A 125 -10.86 15.82 -0.62
CA VAL A 125 -11.15 14.51 -1.21
C VAL A 125 -12.66 14.24 -1.18
N PRO A 126 -13.20 13.43 -2.12
CA PRO A 126 -14.60 13.04 -2.04
C PRO A 126 -14.89 12.33 -0.71
N ALA A 127 -15.96 12.69 -0.04
CA ALA A 127 -16.31 12.24 1.30
C ALA A 127 -16.38 10.70 1.44
N ALA A 128 -16.72 9.99 0.36
CA ALA A 128 -16.76 8.54 0.31
C ALA A 128 -15.36 7.89 0.38
N TYR A 129 -14.29 8.64 0.14
CA TYR A 129 -12.89 8.18 0.17
C TYR A 129 -12.13 8.64 1.42
N ALA A 130 -12.80 9.35 2.33
CA ALA A 130 -12.33 9.65 3.67
C ALA A 130 -13.02 8.69 4.66
N TRP A 131 -12.37 7.57 4.95
CA TRP A 131 -12.91 6.49 5.75
C TRP A 131 -12.74 6.76 7.23
N PRO A 132 -13.82 6.78 8.02
CA PRO A 132 -13.71 6.95 9.46
C PRO A 132 -12.97 5.78 10.09
N VAL A 133 -12.13 6.09 11.06
CA VAL A 133 -11.43 5.11 11.90
C VAL A 133 -11.70 5.41 13.37
N PRO A 134 -11.61 4.41 14.27
CA PRO A 134 -11.76 4.63 15.70
C PRO A 134 -10.77 5.68 16.23
N ASP A 135 -11.22 6.51 17.17
CA ASP A 135 -10.40 7.58 17.77
C ASP A 135 -9.20 7.02 18.56
N ASP A 136 -9.28 5.78 19.00
CA ASP A 136 -8.23 5.07 19.74
C ASP A 136 -7.21 4.35 18.84
N TRP A 137 -7.31 4.51 17.50
CA TRP A 137 -6.28 3.97 16.62
C TRP A 137 -4.96 4.70 16.81
N ALA A 138 -3.90 3.91 16.93
CA ALA A 138 -2.55 4.48 16.87
C ALA A 138 -2.27 5.06 15.47
N ASP A 139 -1.54 6.18 15.42
CA ASP A 139 -1.09 6.81 14.16
C ASP A 139 -0.44 5.78 13.22
N GLY A 140 0.29 4.82 13.79
CA GLY A 140 0.95 3.76 13.05
C GLY A 140 -0.02 2.82 12.33
N ASP A 141 -1.13 2.46 12.96
CA ASP A 141 -2.15 1.62 12.34
C ASP A 141 -2.87 2.41 11.23
N ALA A 142 -3.17 3.68 11.48
CA ALA A 142 -3.84 4.53 10.52
C ALA A 142 -3.00 4.76 9.24
N VAL A 143 -1.70 5.03 9.36
CA VAL A 143 -0.81 5.22 8.20
C VAL A 143 -0.60 3.94 7.40
N CYS A 144 -0.77 2.77 8.03
CA CYS A 144 -0.66 1.47 7.39
C CYS A 144 -1.97 0.97 6.75
N ALA A 145 -3.10 1.67 6.94
CA ALA A 145 -4.40 1.19 6.47
C ALA A 145 -4.46 1.00 4.94
N GLU A 146 -3.98 1.98 4.17
CA GLU A 146 -3.97 1.89 2.70
C GLU A 146 -3.12 0.71 2.22
N PRO A 147 -1.82 0.62 2.55
CA PRO A 147 -0.99 -0.48 2.04
C PRO A 147 -1.37 -1.85 2.63
N LEU A 148 -1.99 -1.91 3.81
CA LEU A 148 -2.57 -3.15 4.33
C LEU A 148 -3.79 -3.59 3.50
N THR A 149 -4.59 -2.63 2.99
CA THR A 149 -5.72 -2.93 2.11
C THR A 149 -5.24 -3.58 0.80
N VAL A 150 -4.07 -3.20 0.29
CA VAL A 150 -3.45 -3.87 -0.88
C VAL A 150 -3.14 -5.35 -0.56
N ALA A 151 -2.56 -5.63 0.60
CA ALA A 151 -2.29 -7.00 1.05
C ALA A 151 -3.58 -7.80 1.25
N HIS A 152 -4.57 -7.21 1.94
CA HIS A 152 -5.89 -7.80 2.15
C HIS A 152 -6.57 -8.19 0.84
N ALA A 153 -6.60 -7.28 -0.15
CA ALA A 153 -7.21 -7.54 -1.45
C ALA A 153 -6.50 -8.68 -2.22
N ALA A 154 -5.17 -8.74 -2.15
CA ALA A 154 -4.40 -9.83 -2.75
C ALA A 154 -4.73 -11.18 -2.11
N ILE A 155 -4.82 -11.24 -0.77
CA ILE A 155 -5.20 -12.44 -0.03
C ILE A 155 -6.64 -12.83 -0.37
N ARG A 156 -7.60 -11.90 -0.34
CA ARG A 156 -9.00 -12.15 -0.69
C ARG A 156 -9.14 -12.74 -2.09
N ARG A 157 -8.42 -12.17 -3.08
CA ARG A 157 -8.42 -12.68 -4.46
C ARG A 157 -7.81 -14.08 -4.54
N ALA A 158 -6.72 -14.32 -3.83
CA ALA A 158 -6.08 -15.63 -3.75
C ALA A 158 -7.01 -16.68 -3.15
N MET A 159 -7.70 -16.35 -2.06
CA MET A 159 -8.66 -17.24 -1.41
C MET A 159 -9.85 -17.55 -2.32
N ALA A 160 -10.35 -16.59 -3.09
CA ALA A 160 -11.42 -16.81 -4.04
C ALA A 160 -11.01 -17.80 -5.17
N VAL A 161 -9.78 -17.72 -5.66
CA VAL A 161 -9.23 -18.70 -6.63
C VAL A 161 -9.05 -20.07 -5.98
N LYS A 162 -8.53 -20.13 -4.76
CA LYS A 162 -8.25 -21.37 -4.03
C LYS A 162 -9.51 -22.03 -3.47
N ALA A 163 -10.62 -21.34 -3.31
CA ALA A 163 -11.89 -21.95 -2.91
C ALA A 163 -12.33 -23.09 -3.86
N ALA A 164 -11.90 -23.06 -5.13
CA ALA A 164 -12.12 -24.14 -6.10
C ALA A 164 -11.10 -25.29 -5.97
N ALA A 165 -9.98 -25.11 -5.23
CA ALA A 165 -8.94 -26.13 -5.04
C ALA A 165 -8.21 -25.88 -3.69
N PRO A 166 -8.81 -26.26 -2.55
CA PRO A 166 -8.38 -25.82 -1.21
C PRO A 166 -7.08 -26.42 -0.69
N ALA A 167 -6.53 -27.46 -1.33
CA ALA A 167 -5.34 -28.14 -0.82
C ALA A 167 -4.09 -27.21 -0.80
N GLY A 168 -3.35 -27.18 0.30
CA GLY A 168 -2.04 -26.55 0.45
C GLY A 168 -2.06 -25.07 0.80
N LEU A 169 -3.20 -24.47 1.21
CA LEU A 169 -3.28 -23.07 1.68
C LEU A 169 -2.46 -22.83 2.96
N GLU A 170 -2.33 -23.85 3.80
CA GLU A 170 -1.56 -23.81 5.05
C GLU A 170 -0.05 -23.59 4.81
N ARG A 171 0.46 -23.90 3.61
CA ARG A 171 1.84 -23.64 3.22
C ARG A 171 1.91 -22.42 2.32
N CYS A 172 2.13 -21.26 2.93
CA CYS A 172 2.23 -19.98 2.27
C CYS A 172 3.68 -19.46 2.26
N LEU A 173 4.11 -18.87 1.15
CA LEU A 173 5.40 -18.20 0.99
C LEU A 173 5.18 -16.74 0.60
N VAL A 174 5.91 -15.83 1.24
CA VAL A 174 6.05 -14.44 0.81
C VAL A 174 7.46 -14.21 0.31
N ILE A 175 7.62 -13.81 -0.94
CA ILE A 175 8.90 -13.44 -1.55
C ILE A 175 9.01 -11.92 -1.56
N GLY A 176 10.07 -11.40 -0.91
CA GLY A 176 10.25 -9.99 -0.62
C GLY A 176 9.68 -9.62 0.75
N ALA A 177 10.54 -9.16 1.67
CA ALA A 177 10.16 -8.69 3.01
C ALA A 177 10.33 -7.17 3.13
N GLY A 178 10.10 -6.43 2.04
CA GLY A 178 9.94 -4.98 2.07
C GLY A 178 8.63 -4.57 2.74
N SER A 179 8.28 -3.29 2.64
CA SER A 179 7.06 -2.72 3.24
C SER A 179 5.79 -3.52 2.89
N GLN A 180 5.59 -3.84 1.60
CA GLN A 180 4.41 -4.59 1.17
C GLN A 180 4.44 -6.07 1.59
N GLY A 181 5.61 -6.71 1.57
CA GLY A 181 5.76 -8.10 1.99
C GLY A 181 5.53 -8.27 3.49
N THR A 182 6.05 -7.37 4.33
CA THR A 182 5.81 -7.40 5.79
C THR A 182 4.34 -7.16 6.13
N LEU A 183 3.65 -6.25 5.43
CA LEU A 183 2.20 -6.06 5.58
C LEU A 183 1.40 -7.28 5.09
N THR A 184 1.87 -7.96 4.03
CA THR A 184 1.26 -9.22 3.60
C THR A 184 1.44 -10.30 4.68
N CYS A 185 2.59 -10.37 5.36
CA CYS A 185 2.78 -11.27 6.50
C CYS A 185 1.79 -10.94 7.64
N VAL A 186 1.67 -9.66 8.03
CA VAL A 186 0.71 -9.24 9.06
C VAL A 186 -0.72 -9.66 8.71
N ALA A 187 -1.14 -9.42 7.46
CA ALA A 187 -2.48 -9.78 6.99
C ALA A 187 -2.72 -11.31 6.97
N LEU A 188 -1.71 -12.10 6.57
CA LEU A 188 -1.79 -13.57 6.58
C LEU A 188 -1.86 -14.11 8.00
N VAL A 189 -1.06 -13.59 8.92
CA VAL A 189 -1.07 -13.98 10.35
C VAL A 189 -2.44 -13.65 10.97
N ALA A 190 -3.05 -12.53 10.64
CA ALA A 190 -4.40 -12.19 11.06
C ALA A 190 -5.47 -13.16 10.52
N CYS A 191 -5.18 -13.86 9.40
CA CYS A 191 -6.00 -14.94 8.86
C CYS A 191 -5.63 -16.34 9.44
N GLY A 192 -4.75 -16.42 10.43
CA GLY A 192 -4.27 -17.68 11.03
C GLY A 192 -3.22 -18.42 10.19
N ILE A 193 -2.60 -17.78 9.21
CA ILE A 193 -1.57 -18.35 8.34
C ILE A 193 -0.20 -17.76 8.71
N ALA A 194 0.72 -18.59 9.23
CA ALA A 194 2.10 -18.19 9.46
C ALA A 194 2.94 -18.41 8.16
N PRO A 195 3.25 -17.37 7.37
CA PRO A 195 3.95 -17.55 6.11
C PRO A 195 5.43 -17.84 6.32
N ALA A 196 6.03 -18.63 5.41
CA ALA A 196 7.45 -18.61 5.18
C ALA A 196 7.81 -17.33 4.41
N VAL A 197 8.99 -16.76 4.66
CA VAL A 197 9.42 -15.49 4.06
C VAL A 197 10.81 -15.66 3.46
N LEU A 198 10.99 -15.14 2.25
CA LEU A 198 12.25 -15.14 1.53
C LEU A 198 12.62 -13.70 1.16
N ASP A 199 13.78 -13.24 1.61
CA ASP A 199 14.38 -11.94 1.25
C ASP A 199 15.91 -12.06 1.35
N PRO A 200 16.68 -11.40 0.49
CA PRO A 200 18.15 -11.43 0.59
C PRO A 200 18.70 -10.63 1.78
N GLN A 201 17.90 -9.77 2.42
CA GLN A 201 18.35 -8.90 3.51
C GLN A 201 18.00 -9.48 4.88
N PRO A 202 18.99 -9.87 5.73
CA PRO A 202 18.72 -10.46 7.06
C PRO A 202 17.88 -9.58 7.97
N GLY A 203 18.07 -8.25 7.94
CA GLY A 203 17.28 -7.31 8.75
C GLY A 203 15.79 -7.31 8.38
N ARG A 204 15.45 -7.51 7.11
CA ARG A 204 14.06 -7.65 6.66
C ARG A 204 13.45 -8.99 7.09
N LEU A 205 14.23 -10.06 7.04
CA LEU A 205 13.79 -11.37 7.52
C LEU A 205 13.53 -11.36 9.03
N ALA A 206 14.41 -10.69 9.81
CA ALA A 206 14.22 -10.53 11.25
C ALA A 206 12.91 -9.80 11.57
N LEU A 207 12.60 -8.72 10.85
CA LEU A 207 11.33 -8.01 10.99
C LEU A 207 10.13 -8.91 10.63
N ALA A 208 10.21 -9.65 9.53
CA ALA A 208 9.13 -10.56 9.14
C ALA A 208 8.88 -11.64 10.20
N ALA A 209 9.93 -12.17 10.84
CA ALA A 209 9.81 -13.11 11.93
C ALA A 209 9.19 -12.49 13.20
N GLU A 210 9.56 -11.25 13.55
CA GLU A 210 8.93 -10.47 14.62
C GLU A 210 7.42 -10.27 14.40
N LEU A 211 7.01 -10.19 13.13
CA LEU A 211 5.60 -10.02 12.73
C LEU A 211 4.83 -11.33 12.57
N GLY A 212 5.42 -12.47 12.96
CA GLY A 212 4.76 -13.79 12.96
C GLY A 212 4.98 -14.63 11.69
N GLY A 213 5.82 -14.19 10.77
CA GLY A 213 6.35 -15.02 9.70
C GLY A 213 7.52 -15.90 10.19
N ARG A 214 8.02 -16.77 9.34
CA ARG A 214 9.27 -17.50 9.56
C ARG A 214 10.18 -17.40 8.35
N VAL A 215 11.47 -17.51 8.56
CA VAL A 215 12.41 -17.56 7.43
C VAL A 215 12.21 -18.87 6.65
N ALA A 216 12.14 -18.80 5.34
CA ALA A 216 12.09 -19.99 4.49
C ALA A 216 13.44 -20.71 4.51
N GLU A 217 13.41 -22.04 4.66
CA GLU A 217 14.63 -22.85 4.63
C GLU A 217 15.27 -22.88 3.22
N PRO A 218 16.60 -23.02 3.11
CA PRO A 218 17.26 -23.20 1.84
C PRO A 218 16.65 -24.37 1.06
N GLY A 219 16.22 -24.12 -0.18
CA GLY A 219 15.61 -25.14 -1.04
C GLY A 219 14.18 -25.56 -0.64
N GLU A 220 13.60 -25.00 0.40
CA GLU A 220 12.23 -25.27 0.79
C GLU A 220 11.25 -24.97 -0.36
N GLY A 221 10.31 -25.89 -0.61
CA GLY A 221 9.29 -25.79 -1.64
C GLY A 221 7.98 -26.43 -1.23
N GLY A 222 7.09 -26.65 -2.19
CA GLY A 222 5.78 -27.24 -1.94
C GLY A 222 4.79 -26.25 -1.32
N PHE A 223 4.92 -24.96 -1.64
CA PHE A 223 4.01 -23.91 -1.21
C PHE A 223 2.77 -23.88 -2.10
N GLY A 224 1.59 -24.09 -1.52
CA GLY A 224 0.32 -24.01 -2.24
C GLY A 224 -0.07 -22.59 -2.61
N LEU A 225 0.45 -21.60 -1.88
CA LEU A 225 0.22 -20.17 -2.10
C LEU A 225 1.54 -19.41 -1.99
N VAL A 226 1.85 -18.59 -2.99
CA VAL A 226 3.05 -17.76 -3.02
C VAL A 226 2.66 -16.32 -3.34
N PHE A 227 3.07 -15.37 -2.51
CA PHE A 227 2.96 -13.94 -2.79
C PHE A 227 4.33 -13.40 -3.21
N GLU A 228 4.44 -12.91 -4.44
CA GLU A 228 5.61 -12.20 -4.92
C GLU A 228 5.37 -10.69 -4.76
N THR A 229 6.09 -10.06 -3.85
CA THR A 229 5.89 -8.66 -3.45
C THR A 229 7.07 -7.75 -3.76
N SER A 230 8.17 -8.32 -4.28
CA SER A 230 9.41 -7.59 -4.49
C SER A 230 9.53 -6.94 -5.87
N GLY A 231 8.97 -7.57 -6.90
CA GLY A 231 9.20 -7.21 -8.30
C GLY A 231 10.65 -7.45 -8.76
N ALA A 232 11.47 -8.18 -7.99
CA ALA A 232 12.83 -8.48 -8.39
C ALA A 232 12.85 -9.43 -9.59
N PRO A 233 13.81 -9.29 -10.54
CA PRO A 233 13.86 -10.11 -11.74
C PRO A 233 13.88 -11.63 -11.46
N GLU A 234 14.54 -12.04 -10.38
CA GLU A 234 14.71 -13.44 -9.97
C GLU A 234 13.49 -14.00 -9.21
N ALA A 235 12.64 -13.12 -8.67
CA ALA A 235 11.58 -13.51 -7.76
C ALA A 235 10.52 -14.42 -8.41
N LEU A 236 10.20 -14.22 -9.69
CA LEU A 236 9.27 -15.09 -10.42
C LEU A 236 9.86 -16.50 -10.64
N ALA A 237 11.14 -16.61 -10.89
CA ALA A 237 11.83 -17.91 -11.01
C ALA A 237 11.82 -18.66 -9.68
N GLU A 238 12.10 -17.96 -8.56
CA GLU A 238 11.98 -18.50 -7.20
C GLU A 238 10.54 -18.94 -6.91
N ALA A 239 9.54 -18.10 -7.19
CA ALA A 239 8.12 -18.40 -6.97
C ALA A 239 7.71 -19.69 -7.70
N THR A 240 8.01 -19.79 -9.01
CA THR A 240 7.68 -20.98 -9.81
C THR A 240 8.48 -22.21 -9.38
N GLY A 241 9.70 -22.06 -8.84
CA GLY A 241 10.52 -23.12 -8.30
C GLY A 241 9.98 -23.72 -7.02
N ARG A 242 9.46 -22.88 -6.13
CA ARG A 242 9.02 -23.24 -4.78
C ARG A 242 7.55 -23.60 -4.68
N ALA A 243 6.71 -23.18 -5.63
CA ALA A 243 5.29 -23.49 -5.65
C ALA A 243 5.02 -25.01 -5.74
N ALA A 244 4.00 -25.49 -5.06
CA ALA A 244 3.50 -26.86 -5.16
C ALA A 244 2.87 -27.12 -6.54
N ARG A 245 2.61 -28.38 -6.89
CA ARG A 245 1.72 -28.70 -8.02
C ARG A 245 0.31 -28.16 -7.74
N GLY A 246 -0.29 -27.52 -8.74
CA GLY A 246 -1.57 -26.80 -8.58
C GLY A 246 -1.46 -25.54 -7.71
N GLY A 247 -0.24 -25.07 -7.43
CA GLY A 247 -0.01 -23.87 -6.62
C GLY A 247 -0.45 -22.58 -7.30
N LEU A 248 -0.81 -21.59 -6.47
CA LEU A 248 -1.16 -20.24 -6.90
C LEU A 248 -0.01 -19.27 -6.57
N ILE A 249 0.42 -18.52 -7.56
CA ILE A 249 1.41 -17.44 -7.41
C ILE A 249 0.69 -16.11 -7.63
N VAL A 250 0.69 -15.25 -6.62
CA VAL A 250 0.11 -13.89 -6.66
C VAL A 250 1.24 -12.89 -6.87
N LEU A 251 1.21 -12.21 -8.01
CA LEU A 251 2.20 -11.20 -8.38
C LEU A 251 1.70 -9.83 -7.92
N MET A 252 2.38 -9.23 -6.97
CA MET A 252 2.12 -7.90 -6.42
C MET A 252 3.27 -6.93 -6.72
N GLY A 253 4.50 -7.45 -6.78
CA GLY A 253 5.68 -6.68 -7.10
C GLY A 253 5.65 -6.18 -8.54
N LEU A 254 5.98 -4.89 -8.75
CA LEU A 254 5.98 -4.26 -10.09
C LEU A 254 7.39 -4.29 -10.67
N ASN A 255 7.52 -4.87 -11.86
CA ASN A 255 8.74 -4.81 -12.68
C ASN A 255 8.38 -4.42 -14.11
N ALA A 256 9.01 -3.36 -14.62
CA ALA A 256 8.81 -2.90 -16.00
C ALA A 256 9.75 -3.61 -17.00
N GLN A 257 10.75 -4.36 -16.53
CA GLN A 257 11.67 -5.09 -17.39
C GLN A 257 11.16 -6.51 -17.65
N PRO A 258 11.43 -7.07 -18.83
CA PRO A 258 11.16 -8.47 -19.10
C PRO A 258 11.87 -9.39 -18.10
N VAL A 259 11.14 -10.37 -17.57
CA VAL A 259 11.70 -11.41 -16.70
C VAL A 259 11.58 -12.78 -17.37
N PRO A 260 12.61 -13.65 -17.28
CA PRO A 260 12.56 -14.96 -17.89
C PRO A 260 11.57 -15.88 -17.18
N VAL A 261 10.73 -16.58 -17.94
CA VAL A 261 9.77 -17.55 -17.42
C VAL A 261 9.97 -18.89 -18.11
N VAL A 262 10.17 -19.95 -17.33
CA VAL A 262 10.24 -21.33 -17.84
C VAL A 262 8.83 -21.91 -17.93
N THR A 263 8.18 -21.77 -19.08
CA THR A 263 6.78 -22.19 -19.30
C THR A 263 6.55 -23.68 -19.04
N GLN A 264 7.54 -24.54 -19.36
CA GLN A 264 7.49 -25.98 -19.05
C GLN A 264 7.21 -26.22 -17.56
N ARG A 265 7.83 -25.46 -16.66
CA ARG A 265 7.61 -25.58 -15.21
C ARG A 265 6.17 -25.23 -14.83
N ILE A 266 5.61 -24.16 -15.43
CA ILE A 266 4.22 -23.74 -15.21
C ILE A 266 3.26 -24.84 -15.66
N VAL A 267 3.44 -25.35 -16.89
CA VAL A 267 2.55 -26.37 -17.47
C VAL A 267 2.63 -27.68 -16.69
N GLN A 268 3.84 -28.21 -16.47
CA GLN A 268 4.02 -29.52 -15.81
C GLN A 268 3.56 -29.51 -14.35
N ARG A 269 3.62 -28.37 -13.67
CA ARG A 269 3.15 -28.22 -12.29
C ARG A 269 1.72 -27.70 -12.18
N GLN A 270 1.08 -27.36 -13.30
CA GLN A 270 -0.27 -26.79 -13.34
C GLN A 270 -0.39 -25.53 -12.46
N LEU A 271 0.62 -24.62 -12.54
CA LEU A 271 0.64 -23.42 -11.72
C LEU A 271 -0.34 -22.38 -12.25
N THR A 272 -1.00 -21.67 -11.33
CA THR A 272 -1.77 -20.46 -11.62
C THR A 272 -0.94 -19.22 -11.27
N LEU A 273 -0.81 -18.27 -12.21
CA LEU A 273 -0.20 -16.96 -11.99
C LEU A 273 -1.30 -15.91 -12.04
N MET A 274 -1.39 -15.10 -10.98
CA MET A 274 -2.41 -14.08 -10.84
C MET A 274 -1.78 -12.73 -10.50
N GLY A 275 -2.02 -11.70 -11.29
CA GLY A 275 -1.67 -10.33 -10.93
C GLY A 275 -2.64 -9.76 -9.90
N SER A 276 -2.13 -9.04 -8.90
CA SER A 276 -2.94 -8.31 -7.94
C SER A 276 -2.45 -6.88 -7.80
N LEU A 277 -3.22 -5.93 -8.31
CA LEU A 277 -2.96 -4.51 -8.21
C LEU A 277 -4.00 -3.88 -7.29
N ILE A 278 -3.55 -3.13 -6.27
CA ILE A 278 -4.41 -2.40 -5.34
C ILE A 278 -5.65 -3.22 -4.88
N TYR A 279 -6.74 -2.57 -4.58
CA TYR A 279 -7.95 -3.12 -3.96
C TYR A 279 -9.22 -2.65 -4.69
N ASP A 280 -10.37 -3.23 -4.35
CA ASP A 280 -11.66 -2.85 -4.92
C ASP A 280 -12.48 -2.02 -3.93
N HIS A 281 -12.84 -0.80 -4.32
CA HIS A 281 -13.73 0.10 -3.58
C HIS A 281 -15.19 -0.39 -3.67
N PRO A 282 -15.97 -0.32 -2.60
CA PRO A 282 -15.61 0.09 -1.24
C PRO A 282 -15.16 -1.09 -0.36
N GLY A 283 -15.35 -2.33 -0.82
CA GLY A 283 -15.36 -3.51 0.04
C GLY A 283 -14.02 -3.81 0.74
N ASP A 284 -12.91 -3.71 0.02
CA ASP A 284 -11.61 -4.04 0.60
C ASP A 284 -11.17 -2.99 1.64
N PHE A 285 -11.43 -1.70 1.37
CA PHE A 285 -11.06 -0.63 2.29
C PHE A 285 -11.92 -0.67 3.55
N ALA A 286 -13.24 -0.89 3.40
CA ALA A 286 -14.17 -1.08 4.52
C ALA A 286 -13.74 -2.25 5.44
N ALA A 287 -13.21 -3.33 4.87
CA ALA A 287 -12.78 -4.49 5.65
C ALA A 287 -11.54 -4.19 6.52
N VAL A 288 -10.70 -3.24 6.12
CA VAL A 288 -9.46 -2.88 6.83
C VAL A 288 -9.68 -1.73 7.82
N THR A 289 -10.56 -0.78 7.55
CA THR A 289 -10.82 0.36 8.44
C THR A 289 -11.62 0.01 9.70
N GLY A 290 -12.16 -1.22 9.77
CA GLY A 290 -12.76 -1.77 10.99
C GLY A 290 -11.72 -2.29 11.99
N GLU A 291 -12.17 -3.06 13.00
CA GLU A 291 -11.34 -3.54 14.12
C GLU A 291 -10.16 -4.46 13.71
N ARG A 292 -10.14 -4.98 12.49
CA ARG A 292 -9.16 -5.98 12.03
C ARG A 292 -7.75 -5.45 11.79
N ASN A 293 -7.56 -4.13 11.76
CA ASN A 293 -6.26 -3.51 11.43
C ASN A 293 -5.36 -3.21 12.64
N ARG A 294 -5.77 -3.54 13.84
CA ARG A 294 -4.96 -3.25 15.02
C ARG A 294 -3.63 -4.02 14.97
N GLY A 295 -2.53 -3.26 15.08
CA GLY A 295 -1.16 -3.79 15.09
C GLY A 295 -0.43 -3.79 13.74
N ALA A 296 -1.02 -3.25 12.67
CA ALA A 296 -0.32 -3.05 11.39
C ALA A 296 0.83 -2.05 11.52
N GLY A 297 0.71 -1.07 12.43
CA GLY A 297 1.76 -0.10 12.74
C GLY A 297 3.06 -0.73 13.24
N ARG A 298 3.07 -1.99 13.65
CA ARG A 298 4.29 -2.74 14.01
C ARG A 298 5.29 -2.87 12.86
N VAL A 299 4.89 -2.63 11.62
CA VAL A 299 5.80 -2.58 10.47
C VAL A 299 6.58 -1.28 10.38
N LEU A 300 6.18 -0.23 11.10
CA LEU A 300 6.83 1.08 11.07
C LEU A 300 8.17 1.03 11.81
N ARG A 301 9.20 1.62 11.21
CA ARG A 301 10.56 1.68 11.77
C ARG A 301 11.13 3.08 11.85
N ALA A 302 10.59 4.02 11.07
CA ALA A 302 11.06 5.40 11.09
C ALA A 302 9.92 6.40 10.88
N CYS A 303 9.98 7.50 11.60
CA CYS A 303 9.09 8.65 11.46
C CYS A 303 9.95 9.91 11.33
N TYR A 304 9.67 10.71 10.32
CA TYR A 304 10.36 11.97 10.07
C TYR A 304 9.36 13.14 10.10
N PRO A 305 9.79 14.32 10.56
CA PRO A 305 8.98 15.52 10.37
C PRO A 305 8.92 15.90 8.88
N MET A 306 7.89 16.62 8.48
CA MET A 306 7.70 17.10 7.11
C MET A 306 8.91 17.86 6.54
N ALA A 307 9.63 18.60 7.40
CA ALA A 307 10.83 19.35 7.01
C ALA A 307 11.98 18.44 6.53
N GLU A 308 11.97 17.19 6.92
CA GLU A 308 13.01 16.20 6.59
C GLU A 308 12.54 15.20 5.50
N ALA A 309 11.61 15.59 4.65
CA ALA A 309 11.01 14.70 3.65
C ALA A 309 12.05 14.06 2.71
N GLU A 310 13.07 14.80 2.25
CA GLU A 310 14.13 14.28 1.38
C GLU A 310 14.96 13.18 2.12
N THR A 311 15.29 13.42 3.38
CA THR A 311 15.97 12.43 4.24
C THR A 311 15.11 11.20 4.45
N ALA A 312 13.80 11.38 4.69
CA ALA A 312 12.85 10.29 4.87
C ALA A 312 12.74 9.38 3.64
N PHE A 313 12.69 9.97 2.45
CA PHE A 313 12.64 9.22 1.19
C PHE A 313 13.94 8.45 0.92
N SER A 314 15.08 9.09 1.19
CA SER A 314 16.40 8.44 1.07
C SER A 314 16.53 7.26 2.05
N ALA A 315 16.09 7.42 3.29
CA ALA A 315 16.14 6.39 4.32
C ALA A 315 15.16 5.24 4.05
N ALA A 316 13.97 5.53 3.52
CA ALA A 316 12.91 4.53 3.29
C ALA A 316 13.33 3.38 2.35
N ALA A 317 14.28 3.61 1.45
CA ALA A 317 14.81 2.57 0.59
C ALA A 317 15.70 1.54 1.33
N ALA A 318 16.35 1.95 2.42
CA ALA A 318 17.34 1.16 3.15
C ALA A 318 16.78 0.52 4.44
N VAL A 319 15.82 1.17 5.10
CA VAL A 319 15.26 0.73 6.37
C VAL A 319 14.33 -0.47 6.16
N PRO A 320 14.47 -1.59 6.92
CA PRO A 320 13.47 -2.64 6.94
C PRO A 320 12.09 -2.11 7.37
N GLY A 321 11.01 -2.64 6.80
CA GLY A 321 9.66 -2.24 7.14
C GLY A 321 9.23 -0.96 6.42
N LYS A 322 8.57 -0.04 7.14
CA LYS A 322 7.94 1.14 6.57
C LYS A 322 8.38 2.42 7.26
N THR A 323 8.56 3.47 6.45
CA THR A 323 8.84 4.85 6.88
C THR A 323 7.62 5.71 6.63
N TRP A 324 7.38 6.70 7.48
CA TRP A 324 6.32 7.68 7.31
C TRP A 324 6.76 9.09 7.69
N ILE A 325 6.02 10.09 7.21
CA ILE A 325 6.25 11.50 7.48
C ILE A 325 5.10 12.04 8.30
N ARG A 326 5.44 12.63 9.45
CA ARG A 326 4.50 13.40 10.28
C ARG A 326 4.36 14.80 9.70
N VAL A 327 3.13 15.19 9.37
CA VAL A 327 2.81 16.49 8.78
C VAL A 327 2.49 17.52 9.87
N GLN A 328 1.68 17.13 10.86
CA GLN A 328 1.35 17.98 12.00
C GLN A 328 2.18 17.56 13.23
N PRO A 329 2.61 18.50 14.10
CA PRO A 329 3.22 18.15 15.36
C PRO A 329 2.23 17.32 16.22
N PRO A 330 2.73 16.52 17.20
CA PRO A 330 1.85 15.85 18.15
C PRO A 330 1.00 16.90 18.89
N GLU A 331 -0.25 16.57 19.18
CA GLU A 331 -1.11 17.42 19.99
C GLU A 331 -0.49 17.59 21.39
N GLY A 332 -0.23 18.84 21.80
CA GLY A 332 0.32 19.16 23.12
C GLY A 332 1.84 19.36 23.19
N SER A 333 2.52 19.58 22.07
CA SER A 333 3.93 20.01 22.05
C SER A 333 4.10 21.52 21.91
#